data_97d3f20bcd92c78766d8d6e1934178c5
#
_entry.id   97d3f20bcd92c78766d8d6e1934178c5
#
_cell.length_a   1.000
_cell.length_b   1.000
_cell.length_c   1.000
_cell.angle_alpha   90.00
_cell.angle_beta   90.00
_cell.angle_gamma   90.00
#
_symmetry.space_group_name_H-M   'P 1'
#
loop_
_entity.id
_entity.type
_entity.pdbx_description
1 polymer ?
#
loop_
_entity_poly.entity_id
_entity_poly.type
_entity_poly.pdbx_seq_one_letter_code
_entity_poly.pdbx_strand_id
1 'polypeptide(L)'
;MNHVESMNQATEELAETMKALAEKPYGAILSAWRRFTAAAHNDGSLSRKSKELIAIAIALVKGCERCISYHVRSAITAGATDDEIKEASFVAVIMDGGPALAHMGAVLASIEAHRRGDAA
;
A
#
# COMPACT_ATOMS: atom_id res chain seq x y z
N MET A 1 -20.26 -6.02 -3.84
CA MET A 1 -18.96 -6.17 -3.15
C MET A 1 -18.75 -4.96 -2.24
N ASN A 2 -18.47 -5.19 -0.96
CA ASN A 2 -18.19 -4.09 -0.05
C ASN A 2 -16.76 -3.57 -0.24
N HIS A 3 -16.42 -2.46 0.40
CA HIS A 3 -15.12 -1.82 0.20
C HIS A 3 -13.95 -2.70 0.68
N VAL A 4 -14.15 -3.46 1.76
CA VAL A 4 -13.12 -4.39 2.26
C VAL A 4 -12.83 -5.48 1.23
N GLU A 5 -13.88 -6.08 0.68
CA GLU A 5 -13.74 -7.10 -0.37
C GLU A 5 -13.09 -6.53 -1.62
N SER A 6 -13.45 -5.30 -1.99
CA SER A 6 -12.85 -4.61 -3.12
C SER A 6 -11.35 -4.41 -2.92
N MET A 7 -10.92 -4.03 -1.72
CA MET A 7 -9.49 -3.83 -1.44
C MET A 7 -8.73 -5.16 -1.39
N ASN A 8 -9.35 -6.23 -0.89
CA ASN A 8 -8.76 -7.58 -0.96
C ASN A 8 -8.59 -8.01 -2.41
N GLN A 9 -9.62 -7.81 -3.22
CA GLN A 9 -9.56 -8.15 -4.65
C GLN A 9 -8.46 -7.37 -5.37
N ALA A 10 -8.32 -6.07 -5.07
CA ALA A 10 -7.28 -5.25 -5.67
C ALA A 10 -5.89 -5.78 -5.35
N THR A 11 -5.67 -6.25 -4.11
CA THR A 11 -4.41 -6.86 -3.70
C THR A 11 -4.13 -8.15 -4.48
N GLU A 12 -5.14 -9.00 -4.61
CA GLU A 12 -5.02 -10.27 -5.36
C GLU A 12 -4.75 -10.02 -6.83
N GLU A 13 -5.46 -9.07 -7.44
CA GLU A 13 -5.26 -8.72 -8.85
C GLU A 13 -3.84 -8.20 -9.11
N LEU A 14 -3.30 -7.39 -8.21
CA LEU A 14 -1.93 -6.92 -8.35
C LEU A 14 -0.94 -8.08 -8.29
N ALA A 15 -1.13 -9.00 -7.34
CA ALA A 15 -0.26 -10.17 -7.20
C ALA A 15 -0.30 -11.04 -8.47
N GLU A 16 -1.48 -11.25 -9.04
CA GLU A 16 -1.65 -12.01 -10.27
C GLU A 16 -0.98 -11.31 -11.46
N THR A 17 -1.13 -10.00 -11.57
CA THR A 17 -0.49 -9.19 -12.60
C THR A 17 1.02 -9.32 -12.53
N MET A 18 1.59 -9.20 -11.34
CA MET A 18 3.04 -9.32 -11.14
C MET A 18 3.52 -10.72 -11.51
N LYS A 19 2.75 -11.74 -11.14
CA LYS A 19 3.07 -13.13 -11.48
C LYS A 19 3.07 -13.34 -13.00
N ALA A 20 2.07 -12.83 -13.70
CA ALA A 20 1.99 -12.93 -15.16
C ALA A 20 3.16 -12.20 -15.83
N LEU A 21 3.54 -11.03 -15.33
CA LEU A 21 4.65 -10.25 -15.88
C LEU A 21 6.01 -10.85 -15.53
N ALA A 22 6.10 -11.71 -14.50
CA ALA A 22 7.34 -12.38 -14.13
C ALA A 22 7.75 -13.44 -15.13
N GLU A 23 6.83 -13.89 -15.98
CA GLU A 23 7.13 -14.84 -17.04
C GLU A 23 7.93 -14.16 -18.15
N LYS A 24 8.67 -14.97 -18.93
CA LYS A 24 9.47 -14.45 -20.04
C LYS A 24 8.59 -13.69 -21.04
N PRO A 25 9.10 -12.58 -21.62
CA PRO A 25 10.48 -12.05 -21.50
C PRO A 25 10.66 -11.02 -20.40
N TYR A 26 9.64 -10.75 -19.58
CA TYR A 26 9.62 -9.60 -18.66
C TYR A 26 10.16 -9.91 -17.28
N GLY A 27 10.50 -11.15 -16.99
CA GLY A 27 10.97 -11.58 -15.67
C GLY A 27 12.18 -10.80 -15.16
N ALA A 28 13.15 -10.51 -16.04
CA ALA A 28 14.35 -9.77 -15.67
C ALA A 28 14.01 -8.32 -15.28
N ILE A 29 13.08 -7.69 -15.99
CA ILE A 29 12.63 -6.33 -15.69
C ILE A 29 11.94 -6.29 -14.34
N LEU A 30 11.02 -7.22 -14.10
CA LEU A 30 10.28 -7.26 -12.85
C LEU A 30 11.20 -7.60 -11.67
N SER A 31 12.19 -8.47 -11.89
CA SER A 31 13.20 -8.79 -10.88
C SER A 31 14.03 -7.56 -10.53
N ALA A 32 14.45 -6.77 -11.52
CA ALA A 32 15.16 -5.52 -11.29
C ALA A 32 14.30 -4.51 -10.51
N TRP A 33 13.03 -4.41 -10.85
CA TRP A 33 12.08 -3.56 -10.14
C TRP A 33 11.97 -3.99 -8.66
N ARG A 34 11.83 -5.26 -8.39
CA ARG A 34 11.75 -5.79 -7.02
C ARG A 34 13.01 -5.49 -6.22
N ARG A 35 14.19 -5.63 -6.83
CA ARG A 35 15.46 -5.29 -6.17
C ARG A 35 15.54 -3.80 -5.87
N PHE A 36 15.12 -2.96 -6.81
CA PHE A 36 15.07 -1.51 -6.61
C PHE A 36 14.13 -1.16 -5.43
N THR A 37 12.91 -1.67 -5.45
CA THR A 37 11.93 -1.34 -4.40
C THR A 37 12.39 -1.86 -3.04
N ALA A 38 12.95 -3.06 -2.96
CA ALA A 38 13.48 -3.60 -1.72
C ALA A 38 14.62 -2.73 -1.18
N ALA A 39 15.54 -2.32 -2.02
CA ALA A 39 16.65 -1.46 -1.61
C ALA A 39 16.15 -0.09 -1.12
N ALA A 40 15.19 0.50 -1.84
CA ALA A 40 14.64 1.80 -1.46
C ALA A 40 13.83 1.73 -0.15
N HIS A 41 13.19 0.59 0.13
CA HIS A 41 12.37 0.39 1.33
C HIS A 41 13.17 -0.05 2.56
N ASN A 42 14.41 -0.46 2.41
CA ASN A 42 15.24 -0.88 3.53
C ASN A 42 15.44 0.26 4.53
N ASP A 43 15.64 -0.10 5.79
CA ASP A 43 15.95 0.88 6.83
C ASP A 43 17.21 1.66 6.45
N GLY A 44 17.12 2.96 6.63
CA GLY A 44 18.22 3.89 6.42
C GLY A 44 18.07 5.02 7.42
N SER A 45 18.26 6.26 6.99
CA SER A 45 17.96 7.43 7.83
C SER A 45 16.48 7.45 8.23
N LEU A 46 15.61 6.92 7.37
CA LEU A 46 14.21 6.66 7.69
C LEU A 46 14.04 5.15 7.81
N SER A 47 13.20 4.73 8.77
CA SER A 47 12.84 3.33 8.92
C SER A 47 11.96 2.88 7.76
N ARG A 48 11.92 1.59 7.50
CA ARG A 48 10.98 1.01 6.54
C ARG A 48 9.54 1.42 6.88
N LYS A 49 9.16 1.35 8.15
CA LYS A 49 7.84 1.78 8.61
C LYS A 49 7.53 3.21 8.17
N SER A 50 8.45 4.15 8.41
CA SER A 50 8.28 5.54 8.01
C SER A 50 8.13 5.67 6.50
N LYS A 51 8.92 4.93 5.73
CA LYS A 51 8.83 4.94 4.26
C LYS A 51 7.49 4.43 3.76
N GLU A 52 6.94 3.40 4.39
CA GLU A 52 5.61 2.88 4.03
C GLU A 52 4.50 3.87 4.38
N LEU A 53 4.62 4.58 5.51
CA LEU A 53 3.66 5.62 5.87
C LEU A 53 3.68 6.77 4.86
N ILE A 54 4.87 7.17 4.39
CA ILE A 54 5.02 8.16 3.33
C ILE A 54 4.36 7.66 2.04
N ALA A 55 4.57 6.40 1.70
CA ALA A 55 3.98 5.80 0.51
C ALA A 55 2.45 5.80 0.55
N ILE A 56 1.85 5.54 1.71
CA ILE A 56 0.40 5.61 1.89
C ILE A 56 -0.11 7.03 1.59
N ALA A 57 0.56 8.04 2.13
CA ALA A 57 0.17 9.42 1.90
C ALA A 57 0.23 9.78 0.41
N ILE A 58 1.27 9.36 -0.28
CA ILE A 58 1.41 9.60 -1.72
C ILE A 58 0.34 8.85 -2.51
N ALA A 59 0.06 7.60 -2.14
CA ALA A 59 -0.98 6.79 -2.78
C ALA A 59 -2.36 7.43 -2.67
N LEU A 60 -2.66 8.04 -1.51
CA LEU A 60 -3.89 8.78 -1.30
C LEU A 60 -4.02 9.97 -2.26
N VAL A 61 -2.96 10.75 -2.38
CA VAL A 61 -2.93 11.92 -3.30
C VAL A 61 -3.12 11.45 -4.75
N LYS A 62 -2.50 10.35 -5.12
CA LYS A 62 -2.65 9.77 -6.46
C LYS A 62 -3.99 9.09 -6.69
N GLY A 63 -4.75 8.80 -5.65
CA GLY A 63 -6.00 8.09 -5.75
C GLY A 63 -5.86 6.65 -6.24
N CYS A 64 -4.73 6.03 -5.98
CA CYS A 64 -4.44 4.67 -6.43
C CYS A 64 -4.84 3.65 -5.35
N GLU A 65 -6.04 3.07 -5.48
CA GLU A 65 -6.54 2.14 -4.46
C GLU A 65 -5.66 0.90 -4.29
N ARG A 66 -5.11 0.37 -5.39
CA ARG A 66 -4.19 -0.78 -5.30
C ARG A 66 -2.90 -0.42 -4.58
N CYS A 67 -2.40 0.79 -4.79
CA CYS A 67 -1.23 1.29 -4.08
C CYS A 67 -1.54 1.46 -2.59
N ILE A 68 -2.73 1.97 -2.27
CA ILE A 68 -3.19 2.11 -0.88
C ILE A 68 -3.23 0.74 -0.21
N SER A 69 -3.87 -0.24 -0.83
CA SER A 69 -3.97 -1.60 -0.30
C SER A 69 -2.59 -2.21 -0.05
N TYR A 70 -1.70 -2.11 -1.01
CA TYR A 70 -0.36 -2.67 -0.92
C TYR A 70 0.45 -2.02 0.21
N HIS A 71 0.48 -0.69 0.27
CA HIS A 71 1.29 0.02 1.25
C HIS A 71 0.72 0.00 2.66
N VAL A 72 -0.60 -0.05 2.82
CA VAL A 72 -1.21 -0.28 4.14
C VAL A 72 -0.78 -1.63 4.68
N ARG A 73 -0.86 -2.67 3.87
CA ARG A 73 -0.41 -4.01 4.27
C ARG A 73 1.07 -4.01 4.63
N SER A 74 1.91 -3.41 3.80
CA SER A 74 3.36 -3.33 4.04
C SER A 74 3.68 -2.52 5.29
N ALA A 75 2.96 -1.44 5.55
CA ALA A 75 3.12 -0.64 6.76
C ALA A 75 2.81 -1.44 8.01
N ILE A 76 1.71 -2.18 8.02
CA ILE A 76 1.35 -3.04 9.15
C ILE A 76 2.41 -4.11 9.38
N THR A 77 2.88 -4.74 8.30
CA THR A 77 3.95 -5.74 8.37
C THR A 77 5.24 -5.14 8.94
N ALA A 78 5.52 -3.87 8.64
CA ALA A 78 6.68 -3.15 9.17
C ALA A 78 6.47 -2.61 10.59
N GLY A 79 5.33 -2.90 11.22
CA GLY A 79 5.05 -2.53 12.61
C GLY A 79 4.25 -1.27 12.81
N ALA A 80 3.67 -0.69 11.76
CA ALA A 80 2.83 0.49 11.89
C ALA A 80 1.53 0.15 12.62
N THR A 81 1.11 1.03 13.51
CA THR A 81 -0.20 0.95 14.15
C THR A 81 -1.26 1.58 13.25
N ASP A 82 -2.50 1.25 13.53
CA ASP A 82 -3.63 1.87 12.82
C ASP A 82 -3.61 3.38 12.96
N ASP A 83 -3.29 3.88 14.14
CA ASP A 83 -3.25 5.33 14.39
C ASP A 83 -2.12 6.00 13.60
N GLU A 84 -0.96 5.35 13.51
CA GLU A 84 0.13 5.86 12.67
C GLU A 84 -0.28 5.97 11.21
N ILE A 85 -0.98 4.95 10.69
CA ILE A 85 -1.46 4.94 9.32
C ILE A 85 -2.48 6.05 9.09
N LYS A 86 -3.42 6.24 10.03
CA LYS A 86 -4.43 7.29 9.95
C LYS A 86 -3.79 8.68 10.00
N GLU A 87 -2.85 8.88 10.90
CA GLU A 87 -2.16 10.18 11.01
C GLU A 87 -1.36 10.51 9.75
N ALA A 88 -0.65 9.54 9.19
CA ALA A 88 0.06 9.73 7.92
C ALA A 88 -0.91 10.09 6.79
N SER A 89 -2.09 9.45 6.78
CA SER A 89 -3.13 9.75 5.81
C SER A 89 -3.63 11.20 5.91
N PHE A 90 -3.74 11.75 7.11
CA PHE A 90 -4.13 13.15 7.29
C PHE A 90 -3.08 14.12 6.77
N VAL A 91 -1.81 13.74 6.71
CA VAL A 91 -0.79 14.57 6.06
C VAL A 91 -1.12 14.73 4.57
N ALA A 92 -1.59 13.68 3.93
CA ALA A 92 -2.05 13.76 2.54
C ALA A 92 -3.24 14.71 2.41
N VAL A 93 -4.17 14.70 3.38
CA VAL A 93 -5.32 15.60 3.38
C VAL A 93 -4.89 17.06 3.54
N ILE A 94 -3.87 17.34 4.36
CA ILE A 94 -3.31 18.69 4.48
C ILE A 94 -2.88 19.24 3.11
N MET A 95 -2.26 18.40 2.30
CA MET A 95 -1.67 18.83 1.03
C MET A 95 -2.67 18.80 -0.14
N ASP A 96 -3.59 17.84 -0.14
CA ASP A 96 -4.47 17.57 -1.28
C ASP A 96 -5.94 17.91 -1.02
N GLY A 97 -6.35 18.01 0.23
CA GLY A 97 -7.71 18.38 0.60
C GLY A 97 -8.73 17.26 0.41
N GLY A 98 -9.92 17.65 -0.08
CA GLY A 98 -11.06 16.76 -0.21
C GLY A 98 -10.83 15.45 -0.95
N PRO A 99 -10.13 15.44 -2.09
CA PRO A 99 -9.86 14.18 -2.80
C PRO A 99 -9.12 13.15 -1.95
N ALA A 100 -8.09 13.56 -1.21
CA ALA A 100 -7.37 12.63 -0.31
C ALA A 100 -8.29 12.15 0.82
N LEU A 101 -9.08 13.05 1.39
CA LEU A 101 -10.04 12.68 2.44
C LEU A 101 -11.03 11.63 1.92
N ALA A 102 -11.51 11.79 0.68
CA ALA A 102 -12.44 10.84 0.06
C ALA A 102 -11.82 9.45 -0.07
N HIS A 103 -10.49 9.37 -0.31
CA HIS A 103 -9.80 8.08 -0.42
C HIS A 103 -9.43 7.46 0.91
N MET A 104 -9.61 8.14 2.04
CA MET A 104 -9.33 7.55 3.36
C MET A 104 -10.23 6.35 3.66
N GLY A 105 -11.40 6.25 3.04
CA GLY A 105 -12.21 5.05 3.12
C GLY A 105 -11.47 3.80 2.64
N ALA A 106 -10.66 3.93 1.59
CA ALA A 106 -9.85 2.83 1.10
C ALA A 106 -8.75 2.43 2.10
N VAL A 107 -8.19 3.40 2.83
CA VAL A 107 -7.21 3.12 3.89
C VAL A 107 -7.85 2.30 5.00
N LEU A 108 -9.01 2.73 5.48
CA LEU A 108 -9.73 2.01 6.55
C LEU A 108 -10.12 0.61 6.10
N ALA A 109 -10.61 0.47 4.87
CA ALA A 109 -10.97 -0.82 4.30
C ALA A 109 -9.74 -1.73 4.14
N SER A 110 -8.59 -1.17 3.80
CA SER A 110 -7.34 -1.93 3.66
C SER A 110 -6.84 -2.46 5.00
N ILE A 111 -6.94 -1.65 6.06
CA ILE A 111 -6.60 -2.09 7.43
C ILE A 111 -7.48 -3.28 7.81
N GLU A 112 -8.78 -3.17 7.60
CA GLU A 112 -9.74 -4.23 7.91
C GLU A 112 -9.47 -5.48 7.07
N ALA A 113 -9.22 -5.31 5.77
CA ALA A 113 -8.93 -6.41 4.86
C ALA A 113 -7.67 -7.18 5.29
N HIS A 114 -6.62 -6.46 5.71
CA HIS A 114 -5.39 -7.09 6.18
C HIS A 114 -5.64 -7.93 7.43
N ARG A 115 -6.41 -7.39 8.39
CA ARG A 115 -6.74 -8.11 9.61
C ARG A 115 -7.54 -9.37 9.35
N ARG A 116 -8.51 -9.31 8.45
CA ARG A 116 -9.29 -10.49 8.06
C ARG A 116 -8.40 -11.53 7.36
N GLY A 117 -7.48 -11.08 6.51
CA GLY A 117 -6.52 -11.93 5.84
C GLY A 117 -5.59 -12.63 6.82
N ASP A 118 -5.13 -11.93 7.85
CA ASP A 118 -4.30 -12.50 8.90
C ASP A 118 -5.08 -13.50 9.75
N ALA A 119 -6.37 -13.29 9.92
CA ALA A 119 -7.24 -14.22 10.65
C ALA A 119 -7.48 -15.51 9.87
N ALA A 120 -7.35 -15.47 8.56
CA ALA A 120 -7.47 -16.65 7.71
C ALA A 120 -6.16 -17.42 7.63
#